data_459b4d577e2131b981a591c4abed0a24
#
_entry.id   459b4d577e2131b981a591c4abed0a24
#
_cell.length_a   1.000
_cell.length_b   1.000
_cell.length_c   1.000
_cell.angle_alpha   90.00
_cell.angle_beta   90.00
_cell.angle_gamma   90.00
#
_symmetry.space_group_name_H-M   'P 1'
#
loop_
_entity.id
_entity.type
_entity.pdbx_description
1 polymer ?
#
loop_
_entity_poly.entity_id
_entity_poly.type
_entity_poly.pdbx_seq_one_letter_code
_entity_poly.pdbx_strand_id
1 'polypeptide(L)'
;MTDVHIHLERGPYTKEWISRFADQAVKAGQDEIWLLEHSFRFREFAPMYEPVCAYNDYQKNWYLSRVGPSIREYQALISEMRKQQFPVRIRWGLEICYLPGYESLIREQLCAFPYDFAVGSIHWVDGFGFDHKAEFWEGKDPEALYRSYYALMLQMVKAGLFSGVAHPDSIKCFHHYPTGDFSSVYRELADELNRYGMYAEQSGGLALNYGFEERGMNRTMLDIFRSRNVAIRFASDAHRPEDVGANIAEMQSALLV
;
A
#
# COMPACT_ATOMS: atom_id res chain seq x y z
N MET A 1 8.25 -7.26 -16.91
CA MET A 1 7.14 -7.24 -15.90
C MET A 1 7.29 -6.00 -15.03
N THR A 2 6.28 -5.64 -14.22
CA THR A 2 6.35 -4.45 -13.35
C THR A 2 5.97 -4.84 -11.92
N ASP A 3 6.77 -4.40 -10.95
CA ASP A 3 6.47 -4.45 -9.52
C ASP A 3 6.10 -3.04 -9.04
N VAL A 4 4.84 -2.83 -8.64
CA VAL A 4 4.31 -1.47 -8.42
C VAL A 4 4.35 -1.00 -6.96
N HIS A 5 4.95 -1.80 -6.04
CA HIS A 5 4.94 -1.45 -4.62
C HIS A 5 6.19 -1.99 -3.92
N ILE A 6 7.17 -1.10 -3.69
CA ILE A 6 8.46 -1.44 -3.08
C ILE A 6 8.91 -0.31 -2.16
N HIS A 7 9.17 -0.63 -0.89
CA HIS A 7 9.62 0.30 0.13
C HIS A 7 11.13 0.40 0.26
N LEU A 8 11.61 1.60 0.55
CA LEU A 8 13.04 1.89 0.76
C LEU A 8 13.46 1.91 2.23
N GLU A 9 12.52 1.88 3.14
CA GLU A 9 12.62 2.25 4.56
C GLU A 9 13.70 1.53 5.38
N ARG A 10 14.22 0.38 4.90
CA ARG A 10 15.21 -0.42 5.64
C ARG A 10 16.66 -0.07 5.30
N GLY A 11 16.88 1.02 4.58
CA GLY A 11 18.22 1.47 4.23
C GLY A 11 18.34 2.98 4.05
N PRO A 12 19.56 3.46 3.78
CA PRO A 12 19.81 4.88 3.63
C PRO A 12 19.31 5.39 2.28
N TYR A 13 18.98 6.69 2.20
CA TYR A 13 18.64 7.36 0.94
C TYR A 13 19.88 7.62 0.08
N THR A 14 20.45 6.54 -0.50
CA THR A 14 21.65 6.60 -1.36
C THR A 14 21.45 5.89 -2.68
N LYS A 15 22.27 6.26 -3.67
CA LYS A 15 22.28 5.60 -4.99
C LYS A 15 22.58 4.09 -4.86
N GLU A 16 23.52 3.73 -4.00
CA GLU A 16 23.92 2.34 -3.77
C GLU A 16 22.77 1.51 -3.25
N TRP A 17 21.95 2.07 -2.35
CA TRP A 17 20.76 1.39 -1.86
C TRP A 17 19.72 1.19 -2.97
N ILE A 18 19.42 2.24 -3.75
CA ILE A 18 18.51 2.15 -4.89
C ILE A 18 19.02 1.16 -5.96
N SER A 19 20.33 1.15 -6.23
CA SER A 19 20.92 0.21 -7.20
C SER A 19 20.68 -1.25 -6.82
N ARG A 20 20.68 -1.61 -5.53
CA ARG A 20 20.39 -2.98 -5.10
C ARG A 20 18.96 -3.42 -5.47
N PHE A 21 17.98 -2.52 -5.38
CA PHE A 21 16.60 -2.81 -5.82
C PHE A 21 16.54 -2.96 -7.35
N ALA A 22 17.21 -2.09 -8.08
CA ALA A 22 17.26 -2.16 -9.53
C ALA A 22 17.97 -3.43 -10.04
N ASP A 23 19.07 -3.83 -9.41
CA ASP A 23 19.81 -5.05 -9.74
C ASP A 23 19.00 -6.32 -9.45
N GLN A 24 18.25 -6.32 -8.34
CA GLN A 24 17.35 -7.42 -8.02
C GLN A 24 16.14 -7.47 -8.95
N ALA A 25 15.61 -6.32 -9.35
CA ALA A 25 14.55 -6.24 -10.34
C ALA A 25 14.94 -6.93 -11.66
N VAL A 26 16.16 -6.69 -12.16
CA VAL A 26 16.68 -7.39 -13.33
C VAL A 26 16.69 -8.91 -13.13
N LYS A 27 17.18 -9.39 -11.97
CA LYS A 27 17.22 -10.82 -11.64
C LYS A 27 15.82 -11.44 -11.55
N ALA A 28 14.83 -10.66 -11.06
CA ALA A 28 13.43 -11.07 -10.96
C ALA A 28 12.66 -10.88 -12.30
N GLY A 29 13.34 -10.46 -13.38
CA GLY A 29 12.71 -10.25 -14.69
C GLY A 29 11.73 -9.07 -14.74
N GLN A 30 11.94 -8.07 -13.88
CA GLN A 30 11.16 -6.83 -13.89
C GLN A 30 11.80 -5.83 -14.84
N ASP A 31 11.00 -5.15 -15.66
CA ASP A 31 11.44 -4.07 -16.57
C ASP A 31 11.22 -2.69 -15.94
N GLU A 32 10.32 -2.63 -14.98
CA GLU A 32 9.94 -1.42 -14.25
C GLU A 32 9.65 -1.74 -12.79
N ILE A 33 10.10 -0.88 -11.88
CA ILE A 33 9.78 -0.94 -10.45
C ILE A 33 9.26 0.40 -9.95
N TRP A 34 8.32 0.35 -9.00
CA TRP A 34 7.75 1.55 -8.38
C TRP A 34 8.21 1.62 -6.93
N LEU A 35 9.10 2.57 -6.67
CA LEU A 35 9.65 2.83 -5.34
C LEU A 35 8.80 3.87 -4.62
N LEU A 36 8.49 3.59 -3.37
CA LEU A 36 7.66 4.45 -2.54
C LEU A 36 8.12 4.43 -1.09
N GLU A 37 7.51 5.31 -0.30
CA GLU A 37 7.67 5.38 1.15
C GLU A 37 6.31 5.59 1.81
N HIS A 38 6.19 5.07 3.02
CA HIS A 38 5.01 5.31 3.84
C HIS A 38 4.90 6.75 4.32
N SER A 39 3.70 7.32 4.26
CA SER A 39 3.41 8.67 4.78
C SER A 39 3.71 8.80 6.28
N PHE A 40 3.51 7.75 7.09
CA PHE A 40 3.78 7.81 8.54
C PHE A 40 5.24 8.07 8.90
N ARG A 41 6.16 7.89 7.98
CA ARG A 41 7.58 8.16 8.21
C ARG A 41 7.93 9.64 8.22
N PHE A 42 7.12 10.47 7.56
CA PHE A 42 7.43 11.88 7.36
C PHE A 42 6.68 12.76 8.36
N ARG A 43 7.43 13.65 9.01
CA ARG A 43 6.87 14.59 10.01
C ARG A 43 5.80 15.53 9.43
N GLU A 44 5.79 15.78 8.14
CA GLU A 44 4.79 16.60 7.46
C GLU A 44 3.39 15.96 7.49
N PHE A 45 3.30 14.65 7.64
CA PHE A 45 2.06 13.91 7.81
C PHE A 45 1.68 13.69 9.29
N ALA A 46 2.50 14.14 10.26
CA ALA A 46 2.26 13.87 11.68
C ALA A 46 0.84 14.20 12.18
N PRO A 47 0.16 15.28 11.74
CA PRO A 47 -1.21 15.55 12.17
C PRO A 47 -2.19 14.41 11.85
N MET A 48 -1.98 13.67 10.75
CA MET A 48 -2.84 12.55 10.38
C MET A 48 -2.80 11.41 11.41
N TYR A 49 -1.68 11.24 12.12
CA TYR A 49 -1.45 10.12 13.03
C TYR A 49 -1.79 10.43 14.50
N GLU A 50 -2.34 11.62 14.80
CA GLU A 50 -2.84 11.95 16.13
C GLU A 50 -3.90 10.97 16.63
N PRO A 51 -4.92 10.58 15.84
CA PRO A 51 -5.92 9.57 16.25
C PRO A 51 -5.30 8.18 16.50
N VAL A 52 -4.28 7.80 15.71
CA VAL A 52 -3.53 6.56 15.89
C VAL A 52 -2.78 6.57 17.22
N CYS A 53 -2.10 7.66 17.53
CA CYS A 53 -1.37 7.84 18.78
C CYS A 53 -2.29 7.91 20.00
N ALA A 54 -3.51 8.43 19.83
CA ALA A 54 -4.50 8.53 20.89
C ALA A 54 -5.18 7.18 21.23
N TYR A 55 -5.11 6.20 20.32
CA TYR A 55 -5.81 4.92 20.49
C TYR A 55 -5.26 4.09 21.66
N ASN A 56 -3.93 3.90 21.71
CA ASN A 56 -3.24 3.25 22.82
C ASN A 56 -1.73 3.55 22.82
N ASP A 57 -1.06 3.26 23.94
CA ASP A 57 0.38 3.51 24.10
C ASP A 57 1.24 2.69 23.12
N TYR A 58 0.82 1.49 22.73
CA TYR A 58 1.56 0.67 21.78
C TYR A 58 1.64 1.38 20.42
N GLN A 59 0.51 1.80 19.86
CA GLN A 59 0.46 2.47 18.56
C GLN A 59 1.19 3.82 18.60
N LYS A 60 1.06 4.55 19.69
CA LYS A 60 1.82 5.78 19.92
C LYS A 60 3.33 5.52 19.86
N ASN A 61 3.82 4.52 20.62
CA ASN A 61 5.24 4.18 20.65
C ASN A 61 5.71 3.62 19.29
N TRP A 62 4.87 2.84 18.63
CA TRP A 62 5.12 2.34 17.29
C TRP A 62 5.34 3.51 16.30
N TYR A 63 4.42 4.48 16.28
CA TYR A 63 4.51 5.66 15.42
C TYR A 63 5.75 6.50 15.74
N LEU A 64 5.97 6.83 17.00
CA LEU A 64 7.10 7.64 17.44
C LEU A 64 8.47 7.00 17.13
N SER A 65 8.53 5.68 17.05
CA SER A 65 9.76 4.96 16.66
C SER A 65 10.05 5.00 15.15
N ARG A 66 9.12 5.44 14.32
CA ARG A 66 9.21 5.43 12.85
C ARG A 66 9.19 6.79 12.20
N VAL A 67 8.45 7.73 12.77
CA VAL A 67 8.44 9.11 12.27
C VAL A 67 9.80 9.77 12.52
N GLY A 68 10.33 10.46 11.53
CA GLY A 68 11.64 11.10 11.69
C GLY A 68 11.98 12.09 10.59
N PRO A 69 12.33 11.62 9.36
CA PRO A 69 12.81 12.50 8.33
C PRO A 69 11.75 13.49 7.84
N SER A 70 12.21 14.58 7.25
CA SER A 70 11.33 15.43 6.43
C SER A 70 11.09 14.73 5.08
N ILE A 71 9.89 14.87 4.55
CA ILE A 71 9.58 14.42 3.19
C ILE A 71 10.51 15.04 2.14
N ARG A 72 11.08 16.21 2.44
CA ARG A 72 12.05 16.90 1.58
C ARG A 72 13.34 16.09 1.37
N GLU A 73 13.72 15.25 2.33
CA GLU A 73 14.89 14.38 2.17
C GLU A 73 14.62 13.29 1.13
N TYR A 74 13.42 12.71 1.14
CA TYR A 74 12.97 11.76 0.12
C TYR A 74 12.81 12.45 -1.26
N GLN A 75 12.23 13.64 -1.31
CA GLN A 75 12.11 14.43 -2.54
C GLN A 75 13.49 14.79 -3.14
N ALA A 76 14.48 15.08 -2.29
CA ALA A 76 15.85 15.32 -2.73
C ALA A 76 16.49 14.06 -3.32
N LEU A 77 16.30 12.89 -2.67
CA LEU A 77 16.71 11.60 -3.21
C LEU A 77 16.11 11.38 -4.61
N ILE A 78 14.79 11.52 -4.76
CA ILE A 78 14.11 11.34 -6.05
C ILE A 78 14.72 12.27 -7.12
N SER A 79 14.89 13.54 -6.77
CA SER A 79 15.44 14.55 -7.69
C SER A 79 16.85 14.20 -8.16
N GLU A 80 17.67 13.61 -7.29
CA GLU A 80 19.00 13.17 -7.63
C GLU A 80 18.99 11.86 -8.43
N MET A 81 18.16 10.89 -8.05
CA MET A 81 18.09 9.59 -8.73
C MET A 81 17.48 9.70 -10.14
N ARG A 82 16.59 10.65 -10.37
CA ARG A 82 16.07 10.92 -11.72
C ARG A 82 17.12 11.37 -12.74
N LYS A 83 18.30 11.83 -12.27
CA LYS A 83 19.44 12.17 -13.11
C LYS A 83 20.35 10.98 -13.42
N GLN A 84 20.14 9.86 -12.72
CA GLN A 84 20.94 8.65 -12.86
C GLN A 84 20.34 7.68 -13.87
N GLN A 85 21.18 6.76 -14.36
CA GLN A 85 20.73 5.63 -15.17
C GLN A 85 20.69 4.37 -14.33
N PHE A 86 19.61 3.62 -14.47
CA PHE A 86 19.40 2.32 -13.84
C PHE A 86 19.08 1.26 -14.91
N PRO A 87 19.34 -0.02 -14.66
CA PRO A 87 19.07 -1.09 -15.61
C PRO A 87 17.57 -1.36 -15.85
N VAL A 88 16.70 -0.82 -14.98
CA VAL A 88 15.23 -0.89 -15.08
C VAL A 88 14.64 0.51 -14.97
N ARG A 89 13.42 0.69 -15.44
CA ARG A 89 12.70 1.94 -15.22
C ARG A 89 12.26 2.04 -13.77
N ILE A 90 12.48 3.21 -13.16
CA ILE A 90 12.04 3.48 -11.78
C ILE A 90 10.98 4.58 -11.80
N ARG A 91 9.85 4.32 -11.14
CA ARG A 91 8.86 5.34 -10.78
C ARG A 91 8.92 5.61 -9.29
N TRP A 92 8.60 6.83 -8.92
CA TRP A 92 8.74 7.34 -7.55
C TRP A 92 7.41 7.82 -7.03
N GLY A 93 6.99 7.32 -5.88
CA GLY A 93 5.70 7.66 -5.31
C GLY A 93 5.66 7.63 -3.79
N LEU A 94 4.43 7.67 -3.28
CA LEU A 94 4.14 7.57 -1.86
C LEU A 94 3.02 6.55 -1.64
N GLU A 95 3.12 5.79 -0.57
CA GLU A 95 1.99 5.11 0.03
C GLU A 95 1.42 5.96 1.16
N ILE A 96 0.20 6.42 0.98
CA ILE A 96 -0.50 7.24 1.95
C ILE A 96 -1.51 6.37 2.69
N CYS A 97 -1.26 6.12 3.97
CA CYS A 97 -2.29 5.53 4.81
C CYS A 97 -3.41 6.55 4.99
N TYR A 98 -4.56 6.26 4.40
CA TYR A 98 -5.68 7.19 4.40
C TYR A 98 -6.36 7.23 5.77
N LEU A 99 -6.48 8.43 6.28
CA LEU A 99 -7.25 8.75 7.48
C LEU A 99 -8.23 9.88 7.10
N PRO A 100 -9.53 9.72 7.33
CA PRO A 100 -10.54 10.70 6.90
C PRO A 100 -10.38 12.04 7.61
N GLY A 101 -10.70 13.12 6.88
CA GLY A 101 -10.57 14.49 7.37
C GLY A 101 -9.22 15.16 7.11
N TYR A 102 -8.26 14.41 6.53
CA TYR A 102 -6.92 14.93 6.19
C TYR A 102 -6.67 15.06 4.69
N GLU A 103 -7.72 15.00 3.86
CA GLU A 103 -7.62 15.07 2.40
C GLU A 103 -6.93 16.34 1.89
N SER A 104 -7.13 17.47 2.60
CA SER A 104 -6.46 18.73 2.28
C SER A 104 -4.95 18.65 2.51
N LEU A 105 -4.51 18.07 3.63
CA LEU A 105 -3.09 17.86 3.92
C LEU A 105 -2.46 16.89 2.91
N ILE A 106 -3.14 15.78 2.60
CA ILE A 106 -2.67 14.82 1.59
C ILE A 106 -2.49 15.52 0.24
N ARG A 107 -3.48 16.27 -0.20
CA ARG A 107 -3.43 17.03 -1.46
C ARG A 107 -2.27 18.01 -1.47
N GLU A 108 -2.09 18.78 -0.40
CA GLU A 108 -0.98 19.73 -0.25
C GLU A 108 0.37 19.03 -0.46
N GLN A 109 0.61 17.91 0.24
CA GLN A 109 1.88 17.19 0.15
C GLN A 109 2.09 16.55 -1.21
N LEU A 110 1.04 16.02 -1.85
CA LEU A 110 1.12 15.47 -3.21
C LEU A 110 1.37 16.55 -4.27
N CYS A 111 0.78 17.73 -4.12
CA CYS A 111 1.01 18.86 -5.04
C CYS A 111 2.37 19.54 -4.86
N ALA A 112 3.00 19.39 -3.70
CA ALA A 112 4.28 20.05 -3.39
C ALA A 112 5.48 19.48 -4.17
N PHE A 113 5.35 18.28 -4.75
CA PHE A 113 6.41 17.62 -5.50
C PHE A 113 5.82 16.73 -6.63
N PRO A 114 6.47 16.64 -7.80
CA PRO A 114 5.97 15.87 -8.94
C PRO A 114 6.28 14.37 -8.76
N TYR A 115 5.55 13.69 -7.87
CA TYR A 115 5.57 12.23 -7.80
C TYR A 115 5.01 11.60 -9.07
N ASP A 116 5.50 10.42 -9.44
CA ASP A 116 4.98 9.70 -10.62
C ASP A 116 3.63 9.02 -10.30
N PHE A 117 3.39 8.72 -9.00
CA PHE A 117 2.15 8.12 -8.50
C PHE A 117 1.99 8.36 -6.98
N ALA A 118 0.79 8.16 -6.50
CA ALA A 118 0.51 7.96 -5.08
C ALA A 118 -0.50 6.82 -4.94
N VAL A 119 -0.28 5.90 -4.03
CA VAL A 119 -1.20 4.82 -3.73
C VAL A 119 -1.80 5.02 -2.35
N GLY A 120 -3.12 4.79 -2.22
CA GLY A 120 -3.81 4.87 -0.94
C GLY A 120 -3.88 3.50 -0.28
N SER A 121 -3.64 3.43 1.01
CA SER A 121 -3.76 2.21 1.83
C SER A 121 -4.60 2.45 3.07
N ILE A 122 -5.08 1.37 3.67
CA ILE A 122 -5.76 1.37 4.97
C ILE A 122 -4.99 0.45 5.90
N HIS A 123 -4.46 0.98 7.00
CA HIS A 123 -3.79 0.24 8.07
C HIS A 123 -4.48 0.42 9.42
N TRP A 124 -5.33 1.44 9.54
CA TRP A 124 -6.11 1.72 10.74
C TRP A 124 -7.58 1.86 10.41
N VAL A 125 -8.42 1.21 11.20
CA VAL A 125 -9.87 1.31 11.15
C VAL A 125 -10.34 1.86 12.50
N ASP A 126 -10.96 3.04 12.52
CA ASP A 126 -11.37 3.72 13.75
C ASP A 126 -10.25 3.82 14.81
N GLY A 127 -9.03 4.09 14.34
CA GLY A 127 -7.81 4.16 15.15
C GLY A 127 -7.20 2.80 15.49
N PHE A 128 -7.86 1.68 15.19
CA PHE A 128 -7.34 0.33 15.42
C PHE A 128 -6.40 -0.12 14.28
N GLY A 129 -5.12 -0.33 14.59
CA GLY A 129 -4.13 -0.92 13.66
C GLY A 129 -4.31 -2.43 13.59
N PHE A 130 -5.07 -2.87 12.60
CA PHE A 130 -5.48 -4.27 12.45
C PHE A 130 -4.32 -5.22 12.08
N ASP A 131 -3.25 -4.69 11.52
CA ASP A 131 -2.07 -5.41 11.03
C ASP A 131 -0.87 -5.37 11.98
N HIS A 132 -1.02 -4.76 13.16
CA HIS A 132 0.06 -4.63 14.12
C HIS A 132 0.36 -5.93 14.85
N LYS A 133 -0.67 -6.56 15.45
CA LYS A 133 -0.54 -7.80 16.24
C LYS A 133 -1.85 -8.58 16.24
N ALA A 134 -1.74 -9.91 16.11
CA ALA A 134 -2.89 -10.81 16.15
C ALA A 134 -3.68 -10.72 17.47
N GLU A 135 -2.96 -10.57 18.60
CA GLU A 135 -3.57 -10.46 19.93
C GLU A 135 -4.48 -9.24 20.11
N PHE A 136 -4.31 -8.20 19.29
CA PHE A 136 -5.18 -7.01 19.34
C PHE A 136 -6.58 -7.23 18.78
N TRP A 137 -6.78 -8.34 18.08
CA TRP A 137 -8.09 -8.75 17.59
C TRP A 137 -8.96 -9.42 18.67
N GLU A 138 -8.38 -9.77 19.83
CA GLU A 138 -9.16 -10.34 20.92
C GLU A 138 -10.32 -9.41 21.33
N GLY A 139 -11.54 -9.96 21.37
CA GLY A 139 -12.77 -9.21 21.66
C GLY A 139 -13.25 -8.27 20.55
N LYS A 140 -12.62 -8.24 19.38
CA LYS A 140 -13.09 -7.48 18.22
C LYS A 140 -14.13 -8.29 17.44
N ASP A 141 -15.06 -7.58 16.81
CA ASP A 141 -16.00 -8.13 15.85
C ASP A 141 -15.42 -8.01 14.42
N PRO A 142 -15.00 -9.12 13.79
CA PRO A 142 -14.50 -9.06 12.42
C PRO A 142 -15.50 -8.50 11.42
N GLU A 143 -16.79 -8.82 11.57
CA GLU A 143 -17.84 -8.32 10.66
C GLU A 143 -17.91 -6.79 10.68
N ALA A 144 -17.94 -6.19 11.86
CA ALA A 144 -17.97 -4.74 12.02
C ALA A 144 -16.69 -4.09 11.48
N LEU A 145 -15.51 -4.66 11.77
CA LEU A 145 -14.23 -4.13 11.28
C LEU A 145 -14.12 -4.18 9.75
N TYR A 146 -14.55 -5.27 9.10
CA TYR A 146 -14.53 -5.36 7.65
C TYR A 146 -15.49 -4.36 7.00
N ARG A 147 -16.68 -4.14 7.59
CA ARG A 147 -17.62 -3.10 7.11
C ARG A 147 -17.01 -1.71 7.19
N SER A 148 -16.41 -1.36 8.32
CA SER A 148 -15.71 -0.08 8.50
C SER A 148 -14.51 0.04 7.55
N TYR A 149 -13.72 -1.02 7.37
CA TYR A 149 -12.57 -1.05 6.47
C TYR A 149 -12.96 -0.73 5.03
N TYR A 150 -13.96 -1.42 4.48
CA TYR A 150 -14.38 -1.17 3.11
C TYR A 150 -15.15 0.13 2.94
N ALA A 151 -15.89 0.59 3.96
CA ALA A 151 -16.49 1.92 3.94
C ALA A 151 -15.42 3.02 3.87
N LEU A 152 -14.35 2.87 4.65
CA LEU A 152 -13.19 3.76 4.63
C LEU A 152 -12.46 3.71 3.28
N MET A 153 -12.30 2.53 2.68
CA MET A 153 -11.70 2.35 1.36
C MET A 153 -12.53 3.04 0.27
N LEU A 154 -13.84 2.92 0.30
CA LEU A 154 -14.74 3.65 -0.60
C LEU A 154 -14.60 5.17 -0.44
N GLN A 155 -14.48 5.66 0.79
CA GLN A 155 -14.25 7.07 1.06
C GLN A 155 -12.89 7.52 0.49
N MET A 156 -11.84 6.72 0.68
CA MET A 156 -10.50 6.97 0.12
C MET A 156 -10.53 7.06 -1.40
N VAL A 157 -11.19 6.12 -2.09
CA VAL A 157 -11.34 6.14 -3.55
C VAL A 157 -12.09 7.39 -4.01
N LYS A 158 -13.22 7.71 -3.34
CA LYS A 158 -14.05 8.89 -3.65
C LYS A 158 -13.35 10.22 -3.38
N ALA A 159 -12.28 10.25 -2.57
CA ALA A 159 -11.45 11.45 -2.39
C ALA A 159 -10.68 11.84 -3.66
N GLY A 160 -10.45 10.91 -4.59
CA GLY A 160 -9.85 11.18 -5.90
C GLY A 160 -8.41 11.68 -5.83
N LEU A 161 -7.65 11.24 -4.83
CA LEU A 161 -6.28 11.72 -4.56
C LEU A 161 -5.20 10.75 -5.05
N PHE A 162 -5.57 9.51 -5.36
CA PHE A 162 -4.64 8.40 -5.56
C PHE A 162 -4.67 7.85 -6.98
N SER A 163 -3.57 7.25 -7.39
CA SER A 163 -3.46 6.51 -8.66
C SER A 163 -4.04 5.10 -8.55
N GLY A 164 -4.10 4.56 -7.33
CA GLY A 164 -4.57 3.20 -7.06
C GLY A 164 -4.77 2.94 -5.58
N VAL A 165 -5.24 1.72 -5.28
CA VAL A 165 -5.42 1.20 -3.93
C VAL A 165 -4.39 0.11 -3.67
N ALA A 166 -3.56 0.30 -2.63
CA ALA A 166 -2.62 -0.69 -2.15
C ALA A 166 -3.35 -1.85 -1.46
N HIS A 167 -2.90 -3.08 -1.71
CA HIS A 167 -3.30 -4.31 -0.99
C HIS A 167 -4.73 -4.27 -0.41
N PRO A 168 -5.79 -4.16 -1.24
CA PRO A 168 -7.16 -3.83 -0.81
C PRO A 168 -7.83 -4.87 0.10
N ASP A 169 -7.16 -5.98 0.37
CA ASP A 169 -7.66 -7.09 1.19
C ASP A 169 -6.70 -7.39 2.37
N SER A 170 -5.88 -6.43 2.78
CA SER A 170 -4.88 -6.61 3.84
C SER A 170 -5.47 -6.86 5.23
N ILE A 171 -6.71 -6.48 5.47
CA ILE A 171 -7.39 -6.69 6.75
C ILE A 171 -7.45 -8.17 7.19
N LYS A 172 -7.30 -9.11 6.26
CA LYS A 172 -7.28 -10.56 6.55
C LYS A 172 -5.97 -11.08 7.18
N CYS A 173 -4.96 -10.21 7.38
CA CYS A 173 -3.58 -10.56 7.71
C CYS A 173 -3.38 -11.51 8.90
N PHE A 174 -4.33 -11.57 9.85
CA PHE A 174 -4.31 -12.48 11.00
C PHE A 174 -5.45 -13.51 11.00
N HIS A 175 -6.02 -13.82 9.82
CA HIS A 175 -7.06 -14.84 9.63
C HIS A 175 -8.37 -14.61 10.40
N HIS A 176 -8.67 -13.36 10.73
CA HIS A 176 -9.97 -12.99 11.27
C HIS A 176 -10.90 -12.63 10.11
N TYR A 177 -11.90 -13.46 9.86
CA TYR A 177 -12.80 -13.31 8.73
C TYR A 177 -14.23 -12.96 9.17
N PRO A 178 -14.93 -12.12 8.39
CA PRO A 178 -16.36 -11.88 8.58
C PRO A 178 -17.16 -13.10 8.17
N THR A 179 -18.40 -13.20 8.65
CA THR A 179 -19.35 -14.24 8.26
C THR A 179 -20.29 -13.78 7.11
N GLY A 180 -20.39 -12.46 6.90
CA GLY A 180 -21.26 -11.85 5.90
C GLY A 180 -20.70 -11.91 4.48
N ASP A 181 -21.58 -11.70 3.49
CA ASP A 181 -21.21 -11.54 2.09
C ASP A 181 -20.82 -10.08 1.79
N PHE A 182 -19.61 -9.86 1.32
CA PHE A 182 -19.07 -8.55 0.93
C PHE A 182 -19.09 -8.31 -0.58
N SER A 183 -19.68 -9.20 -1.36
CA SER A 183 -19.73 -9.09 -2.83
C SER A 183 -20.34 -7.79 -3.33
N SER A 184 -21.36 -7.25 -2.63
CA SER A 184 -21.97 -5.96 -2.98
C SER A 184 -21.01 -4.79 -2.80
N VAL A 185 -20.23 -4.79 -1.72
CA VAL A 185 -19.22 -3.78 -1.43
C VAL A 185 -18.06 -3.87 -2.44
N TYR A 186 -17.63 -5.08 -2.78
CA TYR A 186 -16.61 -5.26 -3.81
C TYR A 186 -17.05 -4.75 -5.19
N ARG A 187 -18.34 -4.93 -5.54
CA ARG A 187 -18.90 -4.35 -6.77
C ARG A 187 -18.91 -2.83 -6.75
N GLU A 188 -19.36 -2.22 -5.64
CA GLU A 188 -19.31 -0.78 -5.49
C GLU A 188 -17.89 -0.24 -5.58
N LEU A 189 -16.93 -0.88 -4.90
CA LEU A 189 -15.53 -0.50 -4.94
C LEU A 189 -14.97 -0.58 -6.37
N ALA A 190 -15.29 -1.65 -7.11
CA ALA A 190 -14.87 -1.80 -8.50
C ALA A 190 -15.41 -0.67 -9.39
N ASP A 191 -16.70 -0.31 -9.21
CA ASP A 191 -17.34 0.77 -9.98
C ASP A 191 -16.69 2.13 -9.67
N GLU A 192 -16.39 2.42 -8.40
CA GLU A 192 -15.74 3.65 -8.00
C GLU A 192 -14.27 3.69 -8.45
N LEU A 193 -13.52 2.58 -8.38
CA LEU A 193 -12.16 2.51 -8.92
C LEU A 193 -12.14 2.87 -10.41
N ASN A 194 -13.04 2.29 -11.21
CA ASN A 194 -13.18 2.63 -12.62
C ASN A 194 -13.57 4.09 -12.84
N ARG A 195 -14.50 4.62 -12.05
CA ARG A 195 -14.95 6.00 -12.14
C ARG A 195 -13.81 6.99 -11.92
N TYR A 196 -12.92 6.70 -10.98
CA TYR A 196 -11.77 7.56 -10.66
C TYR A 196 -10.49 7.18 -11.45
N GLY A 197 -10.55 6.16 -12.32
CA GLY A 197 -9.41 5.72 -13.11
C GLY A 197 -8.28 5.12 -12.27
N MET A 198 -8.60 4.54 -11.11
CA MET A 198 -7.66 3.96 -10.17
C MET A 198 -7.45 2.47 -10.43
N TYR A 199 -6.24 1.99 -10.18
CA TYR A 199 -5.94 0.55 -10.18
C TYR A 199 -6.11 -0.05 -8.78
N ALA A 200 -6.24 -1.38 -8.72
CA ALA A 200 -6.13 -2.14 -7.48
C ALA A 200 -4.88 -3.03 -7.53
N GLU A 201 -4.19 -3.16 -6.40
CA GLU A 201 -3.04 -4.04 -6.29
C GLU A 201 -3.44 -5.49 -6.02
N GLN A 202 -2.90 -6.39 -6.83
CA GLN A 202 -2.77 -7.79 -6.48
C GLN A 202 -1.42 -7.93 -5.78
N SER A 203 -1.44 -7.85 -4.44
CA SER A 203 -0.24 -7.74 -3.63
C SER A 203 0.18 -9.06 -3.00
N GLY A 204 1.45 -9.41 -3.17
CA GLY A 204 2.10 -10.55 -2.49
C GLY A 204 2.53 -10.26 -1.04
N GLY A 205 2.27 -9.04 -0.53
CA GLY A 205 2.77 -8.56 0.76
C GLY A 205 2.34 -9.41 1.97
N LEU A 206 1.10 -9.89 1.99
CA LEU A 206 0.64 -10.78 3.08
C LEU A 206 1.40 -12.12 3.08
N ALA A 207 1.65 -12.70 1.91
CA ALA A 207 2.45 -13.92 1.82
C ALA A 207 3.90 -13.68 2.26
N LEU A 208 4.47 -12.56 1.84
CA LEU A 208 5.86 -12.19 2.12
C LEU A 208 6.09 -11.82 3.59
N ASN A 209 5.21 -11.00 4.16
CA ASN A 209 5.41 -10.36 5.47
C ASN A 209 4.72 -11.11 6.62
N TYR A 210 3.65 -11.87 6.34
CA TYR A 210 2.85 -12.57 7.35
C TYR A 210 2.78 -14.09 7.14
N GLY A 211 3.43 -14.63 6.10
CA GLY A 211 3.40 -16.05 5.80
C GLY A 211 2.04 -16.56 5.32
N PHE A 212 1.23 -15.68 4.72
CA PHE A 212 -0.11 -16.01 4.25
C PHE A 212 -0.05 -16.95 3.03
N GLU A 213 -0.89 -17.97 2.98
CA GLU A 213 -0.88 -18.92 1.86
C GLU A 213 -1.49 -18.33 0.59
N GLU A 214 -2.59 -17.56 0.73
CA GLU A 214 -3.25 -16.90 -0.39
C GLU A 214 -2.44 -15.67 -0.82
N ARG A 215 -2.16 -15.58 -2.11
CA ARG A 215 -1.42 -14.45 -2.68
C ARG A 215 -2.40 -13.43 -3.28
N GLY A 216 -2.36 -12.22 -2.76
CA GLY A 216 -3.18 -11.12 -3.23
C GLY A 216 -4.59 -11.08 -2.65
N MET A 217 -5.51 -10.51 -3.43
CA MET A 217 -6.93 -10.38 -3.05
C MET A 217 -7.59 -11.76 -2.91
N ASN A 218 -8.59 -11.87 -2.01
CA ASN A 218 -9.42 -13.05 -1.96
C ASN A 218 -10.12 -13.29 -3.30
N ARG A 219 -10.44 -14.54 -3.58
CA ARG A 219 -10.97 -14.98 -4.89
C ARG A 219 -12.21 -14.20 -5.30
N THR A 220 -13.16 -13.97 -4.39
CA THR A 220 -14.41 -13.26 -4.68
C THR A 220 -14.15 -11.81 -5.11
N MET A 221 -13.28 -11.08 -4.40
CA MET A 221 -12.90 -9.72 -4.76
C MET A 221 -12.22 -9.68 -6.13
N LEU A 222 -11.24 -10.57 -6.34
CA LEU A 222 -10.48 -10.64 -7.59
C LEU A 222 -11.39 -10.91 -8.80
N ASP A 223 -12.31 -11.87 -8.68
CA ASP A 223 -13.25 -12.22 -9.76
C ASP A 223 -14.22 -11.06 -10.07
N ILE A 224 -14.70 -10.35 -9.03
CA ILE A 224 -15.54 -9.17 -9.21
C ILE A 224 -14.75 -8.06 -9.90
N PHE A 225 -13.53 -7.76 -9.47
CA PHE A 225 -12.71 -6.72 -10.08
C PHE A 225 -12.38 -7.04 -11.54
N ARG A 226 -12.05 -8.28 -11.86
CA ARG A 226 -11.82 -8.73 -13.24
C ARG A 226 -13.08 -8.59 -14.09
N SER A 227 -14.22 -9.07 -13.61
CA SER A 227 -15.50 -9.02 -14.34
C SER A 227 -15.96 -7.58 -14.63
N ARG A 228 -15.50 -6.62 -13.82
CA ARG A 228 -15.80 -5.20 -13.96
C ARG A 228 -14.67 -4.40 -14.63
N ASN A 229 -13.64 -5.09 -15.16
CA ASN A 229 -12.50 -4.47 -15.84
C ASN A 229 -11.73 -3.45 -14.99
N VAL A 230 -11.62 -3.66 -13.68
CA VAL A 230 -10.73 -2.87 -12.84
C VAL A 230 -9.29 -3.13 -13.30
N ALA A 231 -8.51 -2.07 -13.45
CA ALA A 231 -7.10 -2.18 -13.74
C ALA A 231 -6.38 -2.85 -12.55
N ILE A 232 -5.81 -4.03 -12.74
CA ILE A 232 -5.07 -4.77 -11.71
C ILE A 232 -3.58 -4.62 -11.97
N ARG A 233 -2.81 -4.28 -10.94
CA ARG A 233 -1.34 -4.22 -10.98
C ARG A 233 -0.76 -5.13 -9.92
N PHE A 234 0.41 -5.71 -10.21
CA PHE A 234 1.07 -6.66 -9.32
C PHE A 234 2.09 -5.95 -8.44
N ALA A 235 2.06 -6.28 -7.16
CA ALA A 235 2.89 -5.68 -6.13
C ALA A 235 3.56 -6.78 -5.30
N SER A 236 4.86 -6.69 -5.06
CA SER A 236 5.53 -7.56 -4.10
C SER A 236 5.31 -7.10 -2.66
N ASP A 237 5.17 -5.79 -2.47
CA ASP A 237 5.22 -5.13 -1.16
C ASP A 237 6.54 -5.42 -0.45
N ALA A 238 7.62 -5.37 -1.24
CA ALA A 238 8.97 -5.64 -0.80
C ALA A 238 9.50 -4.50 0.08
N HIS A 239 10.10 -4.86 1.22
CA HIS A 239 10.77 -3.94 2.14
C HIS A 239 12.29 -4.12 2.15
N ARG A 240 12.82 -4.97 1.29
CA ARG A 240 14.24 -5.26 1.09
C ARG A 240 14.50 -5.51 -0.38
N PRO A 241 15.74 -5.23 -0.85
CA PRO A 241 16.08 -5.52 -2.25
C PRO A 241 15.82 -6.98 -2.65
N GLU A 242 16.11 -7.92 -1.76
CA GLU A 242 16.01 -9.37 -2.01
C GLU A 242 14.57 -9.83 -2.32
N ASP A 243 13.57 -9.07 -1.88
CA ASP A 243 12.14 -9.39 -1.98
C ASP A 243 11.48 -8.78 -3.25
N VAL A 244 12.22 -7.98 -4.03
CA VAL A 244 11.69 -7.37 -5.27
C VAL A 244 11.23 -8.44 -6.25
N GLY A 245 9.98 -8.30 -6.72
CA GLY A 245 9.35 -9.23 -7.65
C GLY A 245 8.79 -10.50 -7.00
N ALA A 246 8.89 -10.63 -5.66
CA ALA A 246 8.37 -11.80 -4.95
C ALA A 246 6.88 -12.02 -5.23
N ASN A 247 6.49 -13.28 -5.45
CA ASN A 247 5.13 -13.73 -5.74
C ASN A 247 4.49 -13.20 -7.04
N ILE A 248 5.11 -12.26 -7.77
CA ILE A 248 4.48 -11.61 -8.95
C ILE A 248 4.22 -12.61 -10.07
N ALA A 249 5.19 -13.44 -10.44
CA ALA A 249 5.03 -14.41 -11.51
C ALA A 249 3.92 -15.44 -11.22
N GLU A 250 3.81 -15.84 -9.95
CA GLU A 250 2.77 -16.79 -9.50
C GLU A 250 1.38 -16.15 -9.54
N MET A 251 1.26 -14.91 -9.05
CA MET A 251 -0.01 -14.16 -9.11
C MET A 251 -0.46 -13.90 -10.55
N GLN A 252 0.48 -13.58 -11.46
CA GLN A 252 0.18 -13.41 -12.87
C GLN A 252 -0.31 -14.72 -13.52
N SER A 253 0.37 -15.83 -13.23
CA SER A 253 -0.02 -17.14 -13.74
C SER A 253 -1.41 -17.55 -13.27
N ALA A 254 -1.75 -17.26 -12.02
CA ALA A 254 -3.07 -17.54 -11.45
C ALA A 254 -4.20 -16.71 -12.10
N LEU A 255 -3.89 -15.57 -12.72
CA LEU A 255 -4.88 -14.77 -13.46
C LEU A 255 -5.16 -15.30 -14.88
N LEU A 256 -4.30 -16.13 -15.43
CA LEU A 256 -4.45 -16.68 -16.77
C LEU A 256 -5.32 -17.96 -16.81
N VAL A 257 -5.60 -18.52 -15.64
CA VAL A 257 -6.46 -19.69 -15.42
C VAL A 257 -7.84 -19.25 -14.95
#